data_67ee4a63ea9e96eed87238ac540f40a3
#
_entry.id   67ee4a63ea9e96eed87238ac540f40a3
#
_cell.length_a   1.000
_cell.length_b   1.000
_cell.length_c   1.000
_cell.angle_alpha   90.00
_cell.angle_beta   90.00
_cell.angle_gamma   90.00
#
_symmetry.space_group_name_H-M   'P 1'
#
loop_
_entity.id
_entity.type
_entity.pdbx_description
1 polymer ?
#
loop_
_entity_poly.entity_id
_entity_poly.type
_entity_poly.pdbx_seq_one_letter_code
_entity_poly.pdbx_strand_id
1 'polypeptide(L)'
;MKFSITPSPTGTHVAKNGRRVNIVTAENGKDYESEAAFLTAMGIQPLALFVAKQTAIAELQQAHEKSLRDGITPDGSAFVLPAEIEWQNKFTGMVTLLQTALLAASNKAARDAILAAPSVIPDKTGAIHPITNQDLLSLLSSYGQKIQTKEVVLATKQAGIAAATSVSELAPK
;
A
#
# COMPACT_ATOMS: atom_id res chain seq x y z
N MET A 1 19.75 -10.04 -34.26
CA MET A 1 20.94 -9.39 -33.67
C MET A 1 21.30 -10.05 -32.36
N LYS A 2 22.58 -10.23 -32.09
CA LYS A 2 23.05 -10.85 -30.83
C LYS A 2 23.57 -9.77 -29.90
N PHE A 3 23.22 -9.86 -28.62
CA PHE A 3 23.62 -8.90 -27.60
C PHE A 3 24.19 -9.61 -26.37
N SER A 4 25.08 -8.94 -25.67
CA SER A 4 25.63 -9.36 -24.39
C SER A 4 25.63 -8.22 -23.38
N ILE A 5 25.79 -8.56 -22.12
CA ILE A 5 25.75 -7.65 -20.99
C ILE A 5 27.13 -7.56 -20.37
N THR A 6 27.66 -6.35 -20.21
CA THR A 6 28.92 -6.10 -19.51
C THR A 6 28.65 -5.30 -18.24
N PRO A 7 29.05 -5.77 -17.05
CA PRO A 7 28.99 -4.96 -15.85
C PRO A 7 29.79 -3.68 -15.99
N SER A 8 29.21 -2.53 -15.64
CA SER A 8 29.88 -1.24 -15.74
C SER A 8 29.37 -0.25 -14.70
N PRO A 9 30.20 0.38 -13.88
CA PRO A 9 29.76 1.42 -12.93
C PRO A 9 29.13 2.63 -13.62
N THR A 10 29.48 2.88 -14.88
CA THR A 10 28.94 3.97 -15.69
C THR A 10 27.89 3.51 -16.70
N GLY A 11 27.42 2.27 -16.57
CA GLY A 11 26.42 1.69 -17.48
C GLY A 11 25.14 2.50 -17.57
N THR A 12 24.53 2.53 -18.74
CA THR A 12 23.28 3.26 -19.04
C THR A 12 22.03 2.44 -18.75
N HIS A 13 22.18 1.18 -18.39
CA HIS A 13 21.09 0.24 -18.09
C HIS A 13 21.28 -0.39 -16.72
N VAL A 14 20.20 -0.97 -16.21
CA VAL A 14 20.18 -1.67 -14.91
C VAL A 14 19.61 -3.07 -15.12
N ALA A 15 20.38 -4.07 -14.73
CA ALA A 15 19.97 -5.47 -14.74
C ALA A 15 18.99 -5.77 -13.59
N LYS A 16 18.29 -6.91 -13.66
CA LYS A 16 17.29 -7.35 -12.68
C LYS A 16 17.79 -7.40 -11.23
N ASN A 17 19.10 -7.59 -11.04
CA ASN A 17 19.74 -7.58 -9.71
C ASN A 17 20.19 -6.17 -9.23
N GLY A 18 19.78 -5.10 -9.91
CA GLY A 18 20.12 -3.73 -9.58
C GLY A 18 21.52 -3.27 -10.04
N ARG A 19 22.32 -4.13 -10.68
CA ARG A 19 23.67 -3.75 -11.17
C ARG A 19 23.58 -2.94 -12.45
N ARG A 20 24.41 -1.91 -12.55
CA ARG A 20 24.56 -1.12 -13.79
C ARG A 20 25.34 -1.93 -14.83
N VAL A 21 24.88 -1.86 -16.07
CA VAL A 21 25.41 -2.62 -17.19
C VAL A 21 25.43 -1.79 -18.47
N ASN A 22 26.32 -2.14 -19.38
CA ASN A 22 26.25 -1.73 -20.77
C ASN A 22 25.77 -2.90 -21.64
N ILE A 23 25.06 -2.57 -22.69
CA ILE A 23 24.68 -3.51 -23.74
C ILE A 23 25.68 -3.40 -24.88
N VAL A 24 26.20 -4.52 -25.32
CA VAL A 24 27.13 -4.61 -26.43
C VAL A 24 26.67 -5.66 -27.44
N THR A 25 26.98 -5.47 -28.71
CA THR A 25 26.78 -6.50 -29.72
C THR A 25 27.68 -7.70 -29.42
N ALA A 26 27.12 -8.90 -29.58
CA ALA A 26 27.83 -10.16 -29.36
C ALA A 26 28.07 -10.90 -30.68
N GLU A 27 29.18 -11.57 -30.80
CA GLU A 27 29.47 -12.46 -31.96
C GLU A 27 28.69 -13.79 -31.84
N ASN A 28 28.53 -14.26 -30.61
CA ASN A 28 27.87 -15.53 -30.29
C ASN A 28 26.67 -15.34 -29.35
N GLY A 29 25.73 -16.26 -29.37
CA GLY A 29 24.58 -16.25 -28.50
C GLY A 29 23.25 -16.32 -29.26
N LYS A 30 22.14 -16.13 -28.53
CA LYS A 30 20.78 -16.13 -29.09
C LYS A 30 20.53 -14.85 -29.89
N ASP A 31 19.85 -15.01 -31.01
CA ASP A 31 19.39 -13.87 -31.81
C ASP A 31 18.13 -13.26 -31.23
N TYR A 32 18.06 -11.91 -31.26
CA TYR A 32 16.90 -11.13 -30.92
C TYR A 32 16.54 -10.20 -32.09
N GLU A 33 15.26 -9.93 -32.27
CA GLU A 33 14.76 -9.06 -33.33
C GLU A 33 15.30 -7.62 -33.17
N SER A 34 15.43 -7.16 -31.91
CA SER A 34 15.91 -5.82 -31.58
C SER A 34 16.61 -5.81 -30.21
N GLU A 35 17.31 -4.73 -29.91
CA GLU A 35 17.85 -4.47 -28.56
C GLU A 35 16.71 -4.42 -27.52
N ALA A 36 15.59 -3.80 -27.86
CA ALA A 36 14.43 -3.72 -26.96
C ALA A 36 13.88 -5.12 -26.61
N ALA A 37 13.81 -6.03 -27.58
CA ALA A 37 13.42 -7.43 -27.34
C ALA A 37 14.42 -8.15 -26.43
N PHE A 38 15.70 -7.91 -26.61
CA PHE A 38 16.76 -8.43 -25.73
C PHE A 38 16.63 -7.88 -24.30
N LEU A 39 16.49 -6.57 -24.13
CA LEU A 39 16.35 -5.93 -22.84
C LEU A 39 15.13 -6.47 -22.07
N THR A 40 14.00 -6.61 -22.74
CA THR A 40 12.76 -7.19 -22.18
C THR A 40 13.00 -8.63 -21.74
N ALA A 41 13.57 -9.47 -22.60
CA ALA A 41 13.82 -10.87 -22.29
C ALA A 41 14.77 -11.07 -21.10
N MET A 42 15.75 -10.18 -20.96
CA MET A 42 16.73 -10.21 -19.85
C MET A 42 16.28 -9.47 -18.59
N GLY A 43 15.14 -8.79 -18.64
CA GLY A 43 14.65 -7.95 -17.53
C GLY A 43 15.57 -6.75 -17.24
N ILE A 44 16.16 -6.17 -18.29
CA ILE A 44 17.05 -5.01 -18.21
C ILE A 44 16.25 -3.77 -18.58
N GLN A 45 16.46 -2.66 -17.89
CA GLN A 45 15.79 -1.41 -18.17
C GLN A 45 16.78 -0.24 -18.23
N PRO A 46 16.46 0.85 -18.99
CA PRO A 46 17.25 2.07 -18.97
C PRO A 46 17.41 2.62 -17.54
N LEU A 47 18.62 3.12 -17.21
CA LEU A 47 18.89 3.68 -15.89
C LEU A 47 17.92 4.82 -15.53
N ALA A 48 17.60 5.69 -16.50
CA ALA A 48 16.64 6.79 -16.29
C ALA A 48 15.26 6.29 -15.87
N LEU A 49 14.75 5.22 -16.50
CA LEU A 49 13.48 4.61 -16.12
C LEU A 49 13.55 3.97 -14.73
N PHE A 50 14.66 3.28 -14.43
CA PHE A 50 14.86 2.69 -13.10
C PHE A 50 14.83 3.75 -12.00
N VAL A 51 15.59 4.84 -12.15
CA VAL A 51 15.62 5.95 -11.18
C VAL A 51 14.24 6.59 -11.05
N ALA A 52 13.57 6.88 -12.17
CA ALA A 52 12.23 7.45 -12.14
C ALA A 52 11.21 6.57 -11.40
N LYS A 53 11.27 5.24 -11.58
CA LYS A 53 10.43 4.30 -10.83
C LYS A 53 10.72 4.34 -9.34
N GLN A 54 11.98 4.37 -8.92
CA GLN A 54 12.36 4.46 -7.50
C GLN A 54 11.85 5.75 -6.87
N THR A 55 11.99 6.88 -7.55
CA THR A 55 11.46 8.18 -7.11
C THR A 55 9.94 8.14 -6.97
N ALA A 56 9.23 7.67 -7.99
CA ALA A 56 7.76 7.58 -7.97
C ALA A 56 7.25 6.66 -6.86
N ILE A 57 7.93 5.54 -6.57
CA ILE A 57 7.58 4.66 -5.45
C ILE A 57 7.80 5.38 -4.12
N ALA A 58 8.93 6.08 -3.94
CA ALA A 58 9.22 6.80 -2.70
C ALA A 58 8.19 7.92 -2.44
N GLU A 59 7.85 8.71 -3.45
CA GLU A 59 6.83 9.75 -3.37
C GLU A 59 5.45 9.18 -3.04
N LEU A 60 5.08 8.06 -3.67
CA LEU A 60 3.82 7.37 -3.42
C LEU A 60 3.74 6.85 -1.98
N GLN A 61 4.82 6.26 -1.46
CA GLN A 61 4.89 5.79 -0.07
C GLN A 61 4.77 6.95 0.91
N GLN A 62 5.50 8.05 0.67
CA GLN A 62 5.43 9.24 1.51
C GLN A 62 4.03 9.87 1.52
N ALA A 63 3.35 9.93 0.36
CA ALA A 63 1.97 10.40 0.26
C ALA A 63 0.99 9.48 1.00
N HIS A 64 1.19 8.17 0.92
CA HIS A 64 0.38 7.19 1.65
C HIS A 64 0.56 7.33 3.16
N GLU A 65 1.80 7.36 3.67
CA GLU A 65 2.10 7.58 5.09
C GLU A 65 1.51 8.89 5.60
N LYS A 66 1.61 9.97 4.82
CA LYS A 66 0.96 11.24 5.15
C LYS A 66 -0.54 11.06 5.26
N SER A 67 -1.16 10.36 4.31
CA SER A 67 -2.62 10.12 4.32
C SER A 67 -3.09 9.30 5.53
N LEU A 68 -2.25 8.42 6.07
CA LEU A 68 -2.53 7.69 7.31
C LEU A 68 -2.34 8.60 8.53
N ARG A 69 -1.27 9.40 8.56
CA ARG A 69 -1.07 10.42 9.62
C ARG A 69 -2.19 11.45 9.67
N ASP A 70 -2.79 11.81 8.54
CA ASP A 70 -3.97 12.70 8.50
C ASP A 70 -5.20 12.05 9.15
N GLY A 71 -5.20 10.73 9.32
CA GLY A 71 -6.25 9.96 9.97
C GLY A 71 -7.39 9.57 9.03
N ILE A 72 -8.39 8.92 9.59
CA ILE A 72 -9.59 8.44 8.88
C ILE A 72 -10.83 9.00 9.56
N THR A 73 -11.72 9.59 8.76
CA THR A 73 -13.08 9.90 9.21
C THR A 73 -14.00 8.76 8.81
N PRO A 74 -14.46 7.91 9.76
CA PRO A 74 -15.42 6.85 9.46
C PRO A 74 -16.77 7.42 9.00
N ASP A 75 -17.56 6.62 8.27
CA ASP A 75 -18.87 7.06 7.83
C ASP A 75 -19.79 7.28 9.04
N GLY A 76 -20.55 8.36 8.99
CA GLY A 76 -21.43 8.77 10.10
C GLY A 76 -20.70 9.39 11.30
N SER A 77 -19.37 9.58 11.25
CA SER A 77 -18.59 10.21 12.31
C SER A 77 -18.30 11.67 12.00
N ALA A 78 -18.32 12.52 13.03
CA ALA A 78 -17.88 13.91 12.97
C ALA A 78 -16.40 14.09 13.37
N PHE A 79 -15.73 13.03 13.79
CA PHE A 79 -14.35 13.07 14.27
C PHE A 79 -13.40 12.16 13.46
N VAL A 80 -12.13 12.46 13.51
CA VAL A 80 -11.08 11.74 12.77
C VAL A 80 -10.42 10.75 13.71
N LEU A 81 -10.33 9.48 13.30
CA LEU A 81 -9.59 8.47 14.03
C LEU A 81 -8.13 8.43 13.57
N PRO A 82 -7.17 8.18 14.48
CA PRO A 82 -5.78 7.95 14.14
C PRO A 82 -5.66 6.67 13.31
N ALA A 83 -4.79 6.66 12.28
CA ALA A 83 -4.68 5.56 11.34
C ALA A 83 -3.28 4.94 11.25
N GLU A 84 -2.37 5.31 12.14
CA GLU A 84 -1.08 4.67 12.31
C GLU A 84 -1.25 3.22 12.78
N ILE A 85 -0.29 2.35 12.47
CA ILE A 85 -0.38 0.90 12.73
C ILE A 85 -0.68 0.55 14.19
N GLU A 86 -0.18 1.34 15.12
CA GLU A 86 -0.43 1.14 16.55
C GLU A 86 -1.94 1.26 16.87
N TRP A 87 -2.61 2.27 16.30
CA TRP A 87 -4.03 2.49 16.48
C TRP A 87 -4.89 1.48 15.74
N GLN A 88 -4.47 1.07 14.53
CA GLN A 88 -5.14 -0.02 13.81
C GLN A 88 -5.16 -1.30 14.65
N ASN A 89 -4.03 -1.64 15.29
CA ASN A 89 -3.94 -2.80 16.17
C ASN A 89 -4.83 -2.67 17.42
N LYS A 90 -4.86 -1.49 18.06
CA LYS A 90 -5.75 -1.22 19.20
C LYS A 90 -7.22 -1.37 18.81
N PHE A 91 -7.63 -0.78 17.70
CA PHE A 91 -9.02 -0.87 17.23
C PHE A 91 -9.39 -2.30 16.82
N THR A 92 -8.51 -3.02 16.18
CA THR A 92 -8.70 -4.45 15.88
C THR A 92 -8.88 -5.26 17.17
N GLY A 93 -8.07 -4.99 18.20
CA GLY A 93 -8.22 -5.61 19.52
C GLY A 93 -9.59 -5.34 20.16
N MET A 94 -10.07 -4.10 20.10
CA MET A 94 -11.39 -3.72 20.63
C MET A 94 -12.52 -4.49 19.90
N VAL A 95 -12.48 -4.57 18.58
CA VAL A 95 -13.45 -5.33 17.79
C VAL A 95 -13.41 -6.80 18.15
N THR A 96 -12.23 -7.40 18.24
CA THR A 96 -12.06 -8.82 18.56
C THR A 96 -12.62 -9.16 19.95
N LEU A 97 -12.33 -8.34 20.95
CA LEU A 97 -12.88 -8.53 22.31
C LEU A 97 -14.39 -8.47 22.33
N LEU A 98 -14.96 -7.48 21.63
CA LEU A 98 -16.41 -7.30 21.56
C LEU A 98 -17.09 -8.45 20.79
N GLN A 99 -16.52 -8.88 19.67
CA GLN A 99 -17.02 -10.05 18.92
C GLN A 99 -16.95 -11.33 19.77
N THR A 100 -15.87 -11.53 20.52
CA THR A 100 -15.76 -12.68 21.44
C THR A 100 -16.85 -12.66 22.52
N ALA A 101 -17.13 -11.50 23.10
CA ALA A 101 -18.20 -11.35 24.08
C ALA A 101 -19.58 -11.64 23.48
N LEU A 102 -19.84 -11.18 22.24
CA LEU A 102 -21.08 -11.44 21.52
C LEU A 102 -21.26 -12.93 21.16
N LEU A 103 -20.16 -13.63 20.82
CA LEU A 103 -20.20 -15.06 20.56
C LEU A 103 -20.45 -15.88 21.83
N ALA A 104 -19.92 -15.43 22.96
CA ALA A 104 -20.12 -16.08 24.26
C ALA A 104 -21.51 -15.83 24.85
N ALA A 105 -22.26 -14.86 24.36
CA ALA A 105 -23.58 -14.53 24.86
C ALA A 105 -24.60 -15.64 24.58
N SER A 106 -25.25 -16.14 25.64
CA SER A 106 -26.11 -17.33 25.61
C SER A 106 -27.42 -17.14 24.87
N ASN A 107 -27.91 -15.89 24.76
CA ASN A 107 -29.21 -15.58 24.14
C ASN A 107 -29.23 -14.15 23.57
N LYS A 108 -30.35 -13.82 22.87
CA LYS A 108 -30.54 -12.51 22.26
C LYS A 108 -30.49 -11.37 23.27
N ALA A 109 -31.12 -11.49 24.41
CA ALA A 109 -31.16 -10.43 25.41
C ALA A 109 -29.75 -10.09 25.94
N ALA A 110 -28.88 -11.11 26.15
CA ALA A 110 -27.52 -10.92 26.55
C ALA A 110 -26.69 -10.20 25.44
N ARG A 111 -26.93 -10.55 24.18
CA ARG A 111 -26.27 -9.85 23.04
C ARG A 111 -26.71 -8.41 22.92
N ASP A 112 -28.02 -8.15 23.02
CA ASP A 112 -28.58 -6.79 22.97
C ASP A 112 -28.01 -5.93 24.11
N ALA A 113 -27.88 -6.50 25.33
CA ALA A 113 -27.27 -5.81 26.46
C ALA A 113 -25.80 -5.47 26.24
N ILE A 114 -25.00 -6.37 25.62
CA ILE A 114 -23.61 -6.11 25.25
C ILE A 114 -23.53 -4.98 24.21
N LEU A 115 -24.39 -5.00 23.19
CA LEU A 115 -24.36 -3.98 22.11
C LEU A 115 -24.81 -2.61 22.65
N ALA A 116 -25.76 -2.54 23.56
CA ALA A 116 -26.24 -1.31 24.18
C ALA A 116 -25.28 -0.75 25.25
N ALA A 117 -24.31 -1.55 25.72
CA ALA A 117 -23.43 -1.11 26.78
C ALA A 117 -22.56 0.08 26.30
N PRO A 118 -22.24 1.05 27.21
CA PRO A 118 -21.42 2.20 26.89
C PRO A 118 -20.00 1.78 26.61
N SER A 119 -19.40 2.46 25.65
CA SER A 119 -18.00 2.37 25.26
C SER A 119 -17.43 3.77 25.02
N VAL A 120 -16.15 3.85 24.76
CA VAL A 120 -15.49 5.10 24.43
C VAL A 120 -14.47 4.87 23.32
N ILE A 121 -14.27 5.89 22.48
CA ILE A 121 -13.23 5.87 21.45
C ILE A 121 -12.48 7.21 21.46
N PRO A 122 -11.14 7.20 21.47
CA PRO A 122 -10.35 8.41 21.30
C PRO A 122 -10.29 8.78 19.82
N ASP A 123 -10.36 10.08 19.54
CA ASP A 123 -10.07 10.60 18.21
C ASP A 123 -8.57 10.91 18.04
N LYS A 124 -8.19 11.39 16.87
CA LYS A 124 -6.82 11.77 16.52
C LYS A 124 -6.25 12.87 17.40
N THR A 125 -7.08 13.72 18.00
CA THR A 125 -6.66 14.80 18.92
C THR A 125 -6.49 14.32 20.35
N GLY A 126 -6.91 13.08 20.66
CA GLY A 126 -6.95 12.53 21.99
C GLY A 126 -8.28 12.80 22.74
N ALA A 127 -9.23 13.47 22.09
CA ALA A 127 -10.56 13.66 22.68
C ALA A 127 -11.30 12.32 22.75
N ILE A 128 -12.01 12.10 23.86
CA ILE A 128 -12.74 10.85 24.13
C ILE A 128 -14.21 11.05 23.77
N HIS A 129 -14.71 10.18 22.91
CA HIS A 129 -16.10 10.18 22.46
C HIS A 129 -16.87 9.01 23.08
N PRO A 130 -17.90 9.26 23.91
CA PRO A 130 -18.77 8.21 24.42
C PRO A 130 -19.69 7.71 23.29
N ILE A 131 -19.77 6.39 23.14
CA ILE A 131 -20.58 5.71 22.13
C ILE A 131 -21.13 4.40 22.71
N THR A 132 -22.02 3.72 22.00
CA THR A 132 -22.40 2.35 22.35
C THR A 132 -21.44 1.35 21.72
N ASN A 133 -21.41 0.12 22.22
CA ASN A 133 -20.65 -0.96 21.57
C ASN A 133 -21.15 -1.24 20.16
N GLN A 134 -22.44 -1.07 19.88
CA GLN A 134 -22.99 -1.21 18.53
C GLN A 134 -22.44 -0.14 17.58
N ASP A 135 -22.42 1.11 18.03
CA ASP A 135 -21.86 2.22 17.22
C ASP A 135 -20.36 2.06 17.04
N LEU A 136 -19.66 1.59 18.08
CA LEU A 136 -18.23 1.27 18.00
C LEU A 136 -17.95 0.24 16.91
N LEU A 137 -18.70 -0.87 16.84
CA LEU A 137 -18.54 -1.89 15.80
C LEU A 137 -18.78 -1.32 14.40
N SER A 138 -19.86 -0.55 14.23
CA SER A 138 -20.20 0.07 12.95
C SER A 138 -19.12 1.04 12.50
N LEU A 139 -18.66 1.89 13.39
CA LEU A 139 -17.65 2.90 13.16
C LEU A 139 -16.29 2.26 12.82
N LEU A 140 -15.86 1.26 13.58
CA LEU A 140 -14.58 0.57 13.32
C LEU A 140 -14.65 -0.33 12.08
N SER A 141 -15.83 -0.83 11.69
CA SER A 141 -16.03 -1.51 10.41
C SER A 141 -15.80 -0.57 9.23
N SER A 142 -16.43 0.62 9.23
CA SER A 142 -16.20 1.66 8.21
C SER A 142 -14.75 2.13 8.20
N TYR A 143 -14.14 2.34 9.35
CA TYR A 143 -12.72 2.67 9.49
C TYR A 143 -11.83 1.62 8.80
N GLY A 144 -12.03 0.34 9.10
CA GLY A 144 -11.26 -0.76 8.51
C GLY A 144 -11.41 -0.82 6.98
N GLN A 145 -12.62 -0.61 6.45
CA GLN A 145 -12.86 -0.55 5.00
C GLN A 145 -12.11 0.61 4.34
N LYS A 146 -12.05 1.78 4.97
CA LYS A 146 -11.31 2.94 4.44
C LYS A 146 -9.81 2.72 4.48
N ILE A 147 -9.26 2.07 5.51
CA ILE A 147 -7.85 1.65 5.54
C ILE A 147 -7.58 0.68 4.39
N GLN A 148 -8.39 -0.38 4.25
CA GLN A 148 -8.22 -1.36 3.17
C GLN A 148 -8.27 -0.70 1.79
N THR A 149 -9.18 0.26 1.59
CA THR A 149 -9.26 1.02 0.32
C THR A 149 -7.96 1.78 0.03
N LYS A 150 -7.36 2.43 1.04
CA LYS A 150 -6.06 3.13 0.88
C LYS A 150 -4.94 2.15 0.52
N GLU A 151 -4.89 0.97 1.13
CA GLU A 151 -3.89 -0.07 0.84
C GLU A 151 -4.06 -0.62 -0.59
N VAL A 152 -5.29 -0.88 -1.03
CA VAL A 152 -5.58 -1.31 -2.40
C VAL A 152 -5.15 -0.26 -3.42
N VAL A 153 -5.42 1.02 -3.15
CA VAL A 153 -4.99 2.13 -4.02
C VAL A 153 -3.46 2.21 -4.08
N LEU A 154 -2.77 2.07 -2.94
CA LEU A 154 -1.31 2.04 -2.90
C LEU A 154 -0.76 0.89 -3.76
N ALA A 155 -1.23 -0.34 -3.54
CA ALA A 155 -0.79 -1.52 -4.26
C ALA A 155 -1.04 -1.39 -5.77
N THR A 156 -2.21 -0.87 -6.17
CA THR A 156 -2.56 -0.65 -7.58
C THR A 156 -1.62 0.36 -8.24
N LYS A 157 -1.32 1.47 -7.56
CA LYS A 157 -0.38 2.47 -8.08
C LYS A 157 1.04 1.93 -8.16
N GLN A 158 1.50 1.17 -7.17
CA GLN A 158 2.81 0.50 -7.19
C GLN A 158 2.92 -0.47 -8.36
N ALA A 159 1.88 -1.27 -8.62
CA ALA A 159 1.82 -2.18 -9.77
C ALA A 159 1.89 -1.40 -11.09
N GLY A 160 1.20 -0.27 -11.21
CA GLY A 160 1.28 0.62 -12.37
C GLY A 160 2.69 1.17 -12.60
N ILE A 161 3.36 1.65 -11.55
CA ILE A 161 4.76 2.11 -11.63
C ILE A 161 5.68 0.96 -12.07
N ALA A 162 5.51 -0.23 -11.51
CA ALA A 162 6.31 -1.39 -11.87
C ALA A 162 6.14 -1.77 -13.35
N ALA A 163 4.91 -1.70 -13.87
CA ALA A 163 4.57 -2.04 -15.25
C ALA A 163 5.01 -0.99 -16.29
N ALA A 164 5.28 0.26 -15.88
CA ALA A 164 5.68 1.33 -16.79
C ALA A 164 6.90 0.96 -17.62
N THR A 165 6.87 1.25 -18.91
CA THR A 165 7.92 0.93 -19.89
C THR A 165 8.69 2.17 -20.32
N SER A 166 8.19 3.36 -19.99
CA SER A 166 8.83 4.66 -20.27
C SER A 166 8.68 5.63 -19.09
N VAL A 167 9.55 6.63 -19.03
CA VAL A 167 9.47 7.70 -18.00
C VAL A 167 8.20 8.53 -18.17
N SER A 168 7.72 8.72 -19.39
CA SER A 168 6.49 9.49 -19.66
C SER A 168 5.22 8.86 -19.06
N GLU A 169 5.19 7.53 -18.88
CA GLU A 169 4.07 6.82 -18.23
C GLU A 169 4.01 7.04 -16.73
N LEU A 170 5.11 7.50 -16.12
CA LEU A 170 5.22 7.80 -14.69
C LEU A 170 4.84 9.25 -14.34
N ALA A 171 4.63 10.11 -15.34
CA ALA A 171 4.21 11.48 -15.10
C ALA A 171 2.83 11.51 -14.43
N PRO A 172 2.59 12.36 -13.43
CA PRO A 172 1.28 12.50 -12.79
C PRO A 172 0.24 12.89 -13.86
N LYS A 173 -0.84 12.12 -13.89
CA LYS A 173 -2.02 12.41 -14.72
C LYS A 173 -3.01 13.25 -13.94
#